data_f6ac1455f31c8c55c393fa5264636de9
#
_entry.id   f6ac1455f31c8c55c393fa5264636de9
#
_cell.length_a   1.000
_cell.length_b   1.000
_cell.length_c   1.000
_cell.angle_alpha   90.00
_cell.angle_beta   90.00
_cell.angle_gamma   90.00
#
_symmetry.space_group_name_H-M   'P 1'
#
loop_
_entity.id
_entity.type
_entity.pdbx_description
1 polymer ?
#
loop_
_entity_poly.entity_id
_entity_poly.type
_entity_poly.pdbx_seq_one_letter_code
_entity_poly.pdbx_strand_id
1 'polypeptide(L)'
;KVLVALPGSKVRWHGEGDLIELKETEIRGVKSFGMICAPSEVGFEKLQQEERMIWDLSEFTDAKAGTPIAKALDLDDTIFDIEVTTNRPDAMCIVGLAREAGAAGAGKFDAKMAKPIKAAGMSLLHVAVEAKDLCPRYQAVRIEGVKVGPSPWWLQQRLLLSGHRPINNVVDVTNYVLHELGQPLHAFDADKLEGQKIL
;
A
#
# COMPACT_ATOMS: atom_id res chain seq x y z
N LYS A 1 2.54 21.52 -0.60
CA LYS A 1 3.99 21.19 -0.44
C LYS A 1 4.40 20.34 -1.64
N VAL A 2 5.60 20.58 -2.18
CA VAL A 2 6.07 19.82 -3.36
C VAL A 2 7.46 19.25 -3.08
N LEU A 3 7.76 18.15 -3.78
CA LEU A 3 9.09 17.56 -3.76
C LEU A 3 10.01 18.32 -4.71
N VAL A 4 11.20 18.66 -4.20
CA VAL A 4 12.26 19.32 -4.99
C VAL A 4 13.52 18.47 -4.89
N ALA A 5 14.03 18.04 -6.04
CA ALA A 5 15.36 17.46 -6.15
C ALA A 5 16.39 18.57 -6.35
N LEU A 6 17.44 18.56 -5.52
CA LEU A 6 18.54 19.54 -5.57
C LEU A 6 19.70 19.02 -6.43
N PRO A 7 20.65 19.87 -6.84
CA PRO A 7 21.88 19.44 -7.52
C PRO A 7 22.59 18.34 -6.72
N GLY A 8 23.08 17.30 -7.42
CA GLY A 8 23.62 16.08 -6.83
C GLY A 8 22.59 14.99 -6.56
N SER A 9 21.29 15.28 -6.61
CA SER A 9 20.24 14.25 -6.53
C SER A 9 20.19 13.44 -7.83
N LYS A 10 19.89 12.14 -7.69
CA LYS A 10 19.65 11.24 -8.84
C LYS A 10 18.16 11.06 -9.05
N VAL A 11 17.70 11.32 -10.25
CA VAL A 11 16.29 11.24 -10.65
C VAL A 11 16.15 10.49 -11.97
N ARG A 12 14.96 9.92 -12.23
CA ARG A 12 14.61 9.41 -13.55
C ARG A 12 13.95 10.52 -14.36
N TRP A 13 14.54 10.87 -15.50
CA TRP A 13 13.98 11.92 -16.35
C TRP A 13 12.63 11.48 -16.93
N HIS A 14 11.59 12.22 -16.64
CA HIS A 14 10.20 11.85 -16.95
C HIS A 14 9.74 10.50 -16.36
N GLY A 15 10.39 10.01 -15.31
CA GLY A 15 10.05 8.74 -14.68
C GLY A 15 10.51 7.48 -15.41
N GLU A 16 11.29 7.63 -16.47
CA GLU A 16 11.76 6.53 -17.31
C GLU A 16 13.28 6.51 -17.46
N GLY A 17 13.83 5.36 -17.89
CA GLY A 17 15.23 5.20 -18.19
C GLY A 17 16.16 5.18 -16.97
N ASP A 18 17.43 5.46 -17.20
CA ASP A 18 18.47 5.45 -16.18
C ASP A 18 18.40 6.67 -15.25
N LEU A 19 18.95 6.51 -14.05
CA LEU A 19 19.09 7.60 -13.11
C LEU A 19 20.10 8.62 -13.63
N ILE A 20 19.71 9.89 -13.72
CA ILE A 20 20.57 11.01 -14.05
C ILE A 20 20.84 11.86 -12.80
N GLU A 21 22.06 12.34 -12.67
CA GLU A 21 22.42 13.29 -11.61
C GLU A 21 22.09 14.70 -12.04
N LEU A 22 21.29 15.39 -11.22
CA LEU A 22 20.94 16.79 -11.44
C LEU A 22 22.15 17.68 -11.21
N LYS A 23 22.36 18.61 -12.12
CA LYS A 23 23.40 19.65 -12.04
C LYS A 23 22.76 21.03 -12.07
N GLU A 24 23.46 22.00 -11.50
CA GLU A 24 23.10 23.41 -11.73
C GLU A 24 23.05 23.67 -13.23
N THR A 25 21.98 24.28 -13.68
CA THR A 25 21.78 24.59 -15.10
C THR A 25 21.15 25.95 -15.26
N GLU A 26 21.28 26.51 -16.46
CA GLU A 26 20.61 27.74 -16.83
C GLU A 26 19.45 27.42 -17.78
N ILE A 27 18.25 27.82 -17.41
CA ILE A 27 17.03 27.63 -18.21
C ILE A 27 16.51 29.01 -18.59
N ARG A 28 16.49 29.31 -19.88
CA ARG A 28 16.02 30.61 -20.43
C ARG A 28 16.65 31.83 -19.76
N GLY A 29 17.94 31.78 -19.51
CA GLY A 29 18.69 32.87 -18.88
C GLY A 29 18.57 32.99 -17.37
N VAL A 30 17.91 32.03 -16.72
CA VAL A 30 17.75 31.96 -15.25
C VAL A 30 18.45 30.73 -14.70
N LYS A 31 19.31 30.93 -13.71
CA LYS A 31 19.95 29.79 -13.00
C LYS A 31 18.92 29.01 -12.23
N SER A 32 18.92 27.70 -12.46
CA SER A 32 18.08 26.72 -11.75
C SER A 32 18.92 25.87 -10.80
N PHE A 33 18.51 25.81 -9.53
CA PHE A 33 19.17 25.07 -8.46
C PHE A 33 18.38 23.86 -8.00
N GLY A 34 17.47 23.33 -8.83
CA GLY A 34 16.68 22.17 -8.50
C GLY A 34 15.54 21.92 -9.47
N MET A 35 14.88 20.80 -9.31
CA MET A 35 13.76 20.36 -10.13
C MET A 35 12.59 19.98 -9.22
N ILE A 36 11.40 20.48 -9.52
CA ILE A 36 10.18 19.99 -8.90
C ILE A 36 9.85 18.64 -9.56
N CYS A 37 9.66 17.61 -8.74
CA CYS A 37 9.54 16.24 -9.22
C CYS A 37 8.11 15.71 -9.19
N ALA A 38 7.81 14.87 -10.18
CA ALA A 38 6.71 13.92 -10.13
C ALA A 38 7.10 12.69 -9.30
N PRO A 39 6.15 11.91 -8.76
CA PRO A 39 6.44 10.68 -8.02
C PRO A 39 7.30 9.68 -8.81
N SER A 40 7.02 9.47 -10.09
CA SER A 40 7.75 8.54 -10.96
C SER A 40 9.24 8.91 -11.13
N GLU A 41 9.58 10.20 -11.06
CA GLU A 41 10.95 10.67 -11.21
C GLU A 41 11.86 10.33 -10.02
N VAL A 42 11.25 9.97 -8.89
CA VAL A 42 11.93 9.65 -7.62
C VAL A 42 11.64 8.25 -7.09
N GLY A 43 11.18 7.34 -7.95
CA GLY A 43 11.03 5.92 -7.63
C GLY A 43 9.65 5.51 -7.16
N PHE A 44 8.64 6.38 -7.28
CA PHE A 44 7.25 6.08 -6.93
C PHE A 44 6.36 5.91 -8.18
N GLU A 45 6.86 5.22 -9.19
CA GLU A 45 6.15 4.93 -10.44
C GLU A 45 4.86 4.13 -10.24
N LYS A 46 4.74 3.41 -9.14
CA LYS A 46 3.54 2.63 -8.79
C LYS A 46 2.42 3.48 -8.19
N LEU A 47 2.68 4.72 -7.79
CA LEU A 47 1.62 5.63 -7.38
C LEU A 47 0.75 5.99 -8.58
N GLN A 48 -0.57 5.90 -8.41
CA GLN A 48 -1.50 6.33 -9.43
C GLN A 48 -1.48 7.86 -9.53
N GLN A 49 -1.19 8.38 -10.70
CA GLN A 49 -1.12 9.81 -10.97
C GLN A 49 -1.50 10.09 -12.43
N GLU A 50 -1.93 11.31 -12.69
CA GLU A 50 -2.05 11.81 -14.05
C GLU A 50 -0.66 12.08 -14.64
N GLU A 51 -0.50 11.94 -15.94
CA GLU A 51 0.76 12.19 -16.61
C GLU A 51 1.29 13.60 -16.31
N ARG A 52 2.58 13.69 -15.95
CA ARG A 52 3.31 14.95 -15.71
C ARG A 52 2.80 15.80 -14.53
N MET A 53 2.08 15.20 -13.59
CA MET A 53 1.67 15.90 -12.38
C MET A 53 2.81 16.07 -11.39
N ILE A 54 2.96 17.29 -10.87
CA ILE A 54 3.81 17.57 -9.71
C ILE A 54 3.26 16.82 -8.51
N TRP A 55 4.15 16.19 -7.73
CA TRP A 55 3.73 15.51 -6.51
C TRP A 55 3.40 16.52 -5.41
N ASP A 56 2.12 16.73 -5.15
CA ASP A 56 1.67 17.50 -4.00
C ASP A 56 1.68 16.63 -2.74
N LEU A 57 2.56 16.95 -1.83
CA LEU A 57 2.76 16.26 -0.56
C LEU A 57 1.92 16.84 0.58
N SER A 58 1.03 17.80 0.32
CA SER A 58 0.31 18.52 1.37
C SER A 58 -0.60 17.62 2.19
N GLU A 59 -1.15 16.57 1.58
CA GLU A 59 -2.00 15.58 2.26
C GLU A 59 -1.22 14.41 2.86
N PHE A 60 0.06 14.27 2.53
CA PHE A 60 0.88 13.13 2.96
C PHE A 60 1.73 13.43 4.19
N THR A 61 2.07 14.71 4.42
CA THR A 61 2.97 15.09 5.53
C THR A 61 2.78 16.51 6.02
N ASP A 62 2.94 16.69 7.33
CA ASP A 62 3.01 18.01 7.97
C ASP A 62 4.45 18.56 8.07
N ALA A 63 5.43 17.83 7.55
CA ALA A 63 6.84 18.22 7.59
C ALA A 63 7.06 19.65 7.05
N LYS A 64 8.02 20.36 7.62
CA LYS A 64 8.41 21.70 7.18
C LYS A 64 9.20 21.62 5.87
N ALA A 65 9.14 22.70 5.07
CA ALA A 65 9.98 22.84 3.88
C ALA A 65 11.46 22.66 4.26
N GLY A 66 12.21 21.99 3.38
CA GLY A 66 13.62 21.62 3.63
C GLY A 66 13.82 20.30 4.38
N THR A 67 12.75 19.63 4.82
CA THR A 67 12.87 18.28 5.39
C THR A 67 13.18 17.27 4.28
N PRO A 68 14.19 16.40 4.45
CA PRO A 68 14.46 15.32 3.50
C PRO A 68 13.23 14.43 3.29
N ILE A 69 12.97 14.03 2.02
CA ILE A 69 11.78 13.27 1.65
C ILE A 69 11.64 11.95 2.43
N ALA A 70 12.74 11.24 2.63
CA ALA A 70 12.74 9.99 3.40
C ALA A 70 12.17 10.20 4.81
N LYS A 71 12.57 11.30 5.46
CA LYS A 71 12.05 11.65 6.79
C LYS A 71 10.63 12.22 6.73
N ALA A 72 10.31 13.01 5.70
CA ALA A 72 9.01 13.64 5.58
C ALA A 72 7.88 12.62 5.33
N LEU A 73 8.18 11.53 4.65
CA LEU A 73 7.24 10.45 4.30
C LEU A 73 7.48 9.16 5.08
N ASP A 74 8.37 9.17 6.08
CA ASP A 74 8.70 8.00 6.92
C ASP A 74 9.15 6.79 6.08
N LEU A 75 10.09 7.04 5.13
CA LEU A 75 10.59 6.02 4.19
C LEU A 75 11.86 5.32 4.70
N ASP A 76 12.35 5.67 5.88
CA ASP A 76 13.54 5.05 6.49
C ASP A 76 13.13 3.72 7.14
N ASP A 77 12.94 2.70 6.32
CA ASP A 77 12.51 1.36 6.71
C ASP A 77 13.41 0.29 6.07
N THR A 78 13.36 -0.91 6.61
CA THR A 78 14.10 -2.06 6.10
C THR A 78 13.16 -3.04 5.42
N ILE A 79 13.41 -3.31 4.15
CA ILE A 79 12.66 -4.29 3.36
C ILE A 79 13.43 -5.61 3.38
N PHE A 80 12.75 -6.69 3.79
CA PHE A 80 13.26 -8.04 3.68
C PHE A 80 12.68 -8.71 2.44
N ASP A 81 13.54 -9.17 1.55
CA ASP A 81 13.14 -10.08 0.47
C ASP A 81 13.29 -11.52 0.99
N ILE A 82 12.17 -12.21 1.15
CA ILE A 82 12.13 -13.50 1.85
C ILE A 82 11.64 -14.58 0.89
N GLU A 83 12.49 -15.57 0.66
CA GLU A 83 12.10 -16.78 -0.04
C GLU A 83 11.43 -17.76 0.92
N VAL A 84 10.16 -18.05 0.65
CA VAL A 84 9.36 -19.00 1.44
C VAL A 84 9.24 -20.33 0.68
N THR A 85 9.71 -21.41 1.29
CA THR A 85 9.62 -22.76 0.72
C THR A 85 8.17 -23.26 0.70
N THR A 86 7.87 -24.16 -0.24
CA THR A 86 6.50 -24.65 -0.52
C THR A 86 5.83 -25.35 0.66
N ASN A 87 6.60 -25.87 1.61
CA ASN A 87 6.09 -26.52 2.84
C ASN A 87 5.79 -25.54 3.99
N ARG A 88 6.00 -24.23 3.78
CA ARG A 88 5.80 -23.21 4.81
C ARG A 88 4.84 -22.09 4.35
N PRO A 89 3.63 -22.42 3.87
CA PRO A 89 2.66 -21.41 3.46
C PRO A 89 2.24 -20.47 4.60
N ASP A 90 2.39 -20.89 5.84
CA ASP A 90 2.16 -20.10 7.04
C ASP A 90 3.10 -18.87 7.14
N ALA A 91 4.28 -18.94 6.55
CA ALA A 91 5.27 -17.86 6.53
C ALA A 91 5.08 -16.85 5.36
N MET A 92 4.04 -17.02 4.54
CA MET A 92 3.72 -16.07 3.45
C MET A 92 2.95 -14.83 3.92
N CYS A 93 3.02 -14.48 5.20
CA CYS A 93 2.42 -13.27 5.76
C CYS A 93 3.26 -12.75 6.94
N ILE A 94 3.06 -11.47 7.27
CA ILE A 94 3.83 -10.81 8.34
C ILE A 94 3.67 -11.51 9.68
N VAL A 95 2.44 -11.90 10.05
CA VAL A 95 2.17 -12.62 11.31
C VAL A 95 2.85 -13.99 11.34
N GLY A 96 2.88 -14.70 10.21
CA GLY A 96 3.59 -15.97 10.09
C GLY A 96 5.10 -15.82 10.24
N LEU A 97 5.68 -14.85 9.55
CA LEU A 97 7.11 -14.50 9.66
C LEU A 97 7.48 -14.07 11.09
N ALA A 98 6.66 -13.25 11.73
CA ALA A 98 6.88 -12.82 13.10
C ALA A 98 6.85 -14.01 14.09
N ARG A 99 5.99 -15.01 13.86
CA ARG A 99 5.94 -16.23 14.63
C ARG A 99 7.23 -17.05 14.46
N GLU A 100 7.70 -17.18 13.22
CA GLU A 100 8.95 -17.87 12.91
C GLU A 100 10.16 -17.17 13.54
N ALA A 101 10.25 -15.85 13.42
CA ALA A 101 11.30 -15.05 14.04
C ALA A 101 11.29 -15.24 15.59
N GLY A 102 10.11 -15.27 16.19
CA GLY A 102 9.97 -15.57 17.62
C GLY A 102 10.45 -16.97 18.00
N ALA A 103 10.14 -17.98 17.19
CA ALA A 103 10.61 -19.36 17.39
C ALA A 103 12.13 -19.49 17.20
N ALA A 104 12.72 -18.71 16.29
CA ALA A 104 14.17 -18.61 16.08
C ALA A 104 14.91 -17.81 17.17
N GLY A 105 14.20 -17.26 18.15
CA GLY A 105 14.81 -16.53 19.27
C GLY A 105 15.06 -15.04 19.01
N ALA A 106 14.54 -14.48 17.92
CA ALA A 106 14.68 -13.05 17.61
C ALA A 106 13.84 -12.13 18.51
N GLY A 107 12.94 -12.71 19.33
CA GLY A 107 12.08 -11.97 20.24
C GLY A 107 10.88 -12.78 20.69
N LYS A 108 9.97 -12.15 21.45
CA LYS A 108 8.73 -12.78 21.87
C LYS A 108 7.63 -12.48 20.85
N PHE A 109 7.04 -13.52 20.28
CA PHE A 109 5.87 -13.37 19.42
C PHE A 109 4.65 -12.95 20.25
N ASP A 110 4.04 -11.82 19.89
CA ASP A 110 2.81 -11.30 20.50
C ASP A 110 1.92 -10.69 19.43
N ALA A 111 1.18 -11.56 18.72
CA ALA A 111 0.20 -11.11 17.74
C ALA A 111 -1.08 -10.64 18.43
N LYS A 112 -1.28 -9.33 18.47
CA LYS A 112 -2.54 -8.74 18.92
C LYS A 112 -3.58 -8.86 17.81
N MET A 113 -4.36 -9.93 17.86
CA MET A 113 -5.50 -10.07 16.95
C MET A 113 -6.56 -9.01 17.23
N ALA A 114 -7.13 -8.44 16.17
CA ALA A 114 -8.25 -7.52 16.28
C ALA A 114 -9.44 -8.21 16.99
N LYS A 115 -10.14 -7.45 17.82
CA LYS A 115 -11.35 -7.97 18.46
C LYS A 115 -12.43 -8.20 17.40
N PRO A 116 -13.22 -9.30 17.49
CA PRO A 116 -14.32 -9.52 16.58
C PRO A 116 -15.31 -8.34 16.60
N ILE A 117 -15.66 -7.86 15.41
CA ILE A 117 -16.70 -6.83 15.26
C ILE A 117 -18.06 -7.53 15.42
N LYS A 118 -18.91 -6.98 16.27
CA LYS A 118 -20.30 -7.43 16.38
C LYS A 118 -21.09 -6.82 15.23
N ALA A 119 -21.74 -7.65 14.42
CA ALA A 119 -22.64 -7.16 13.39
C ALA A 119 -23.81 -6.39 14.02
N ALA A 120 -24.16 -5.25 13.44
CA ALA A 120 -25.23 -4.39 13.96
C ALA A 120 -26.65 -4.84 13.57
N GLY A 121 -26.80 -5.95 12.87
CA GLY A 121 -28.10 -6.45 12.41
C GLY A 121 -27.97 -7.66 11.48
N MET A 122 -29.09 -8.08 10.92
CA MET A 122 -29.12 -9.13 9.88
C MET A 122 -28.90 -8.49 8.50
N SER A 123 -27.99 -9.05 7.74
CA SER A 123 -27.79 -8.69 6.33
C SER A 123 -28.84 -9.39 5.45
N LEU A 124 -29.34 -8.68 4.43
CA LEU A 124 -30.15 -9.29 3.38
C LEU A 124 -29.29 -10.07 2.37
N LEU A 125 -27.97 -10.03 2.50
CA LEU A 125 -27.05 -10.75 1.62
C LEU A 125 -27.14 -12.26 1.86
N HIS A 126 -27.52 -12.99 0.82
CA HIS A 126 -27.51 -14.44 0.80
C HIS A 126 -26.14 -14.98 0.39
N VAL A 127 -25.55 -15.82 1.22
CA VAL A 127 -24.31 -16.53 0.92
C VAL A 127 -24.58 -18.03 0.90
N ALA A 128 -24.25 -18.69 -0.20
CA ALA A 128 -24.34 -20.13 -0.32
C ALA A 128 -23.06 -20.71 -0.89
N VAL A 129 -22.61 -21.85 -0.37
CA VAL A 129 -21.47 -22.59 -0.89
C VAL A 129 -21.98 -23.90 -1.45
N GLU A 130 -21.89 -24.07 -2.77
CA GLU A 130 -22.29 -25.31 -3.47
C GLU A 130 -21.17 -26.36 -3.42
N ALA A 131 -19.92 -25.95 -3.68
CA ALA A 131 -18.74 -26.82 -3.65
C ALA A 131 -18.15 -26.92 -2.23
N LYS A 132 -18.86 -27.55 -1.31
CA LYS A 132 -18.49 -27.63 0.12
C LYS A 132 -17.18 -28.39 0.40
N ASP A 133 -16.80 -29.28 -0.49
CA ASP A 133 -15.54 -30.01 -0.46
C ASP A 133 -14.32 -29.12 -0.77
N LEU A 134 -14.50 -28.12 -1.63
CA LEU A 134 -13.46 -27.18 -2.01
C LEU A 134 -13.45 -25.92 -1.16
N CYS A 135 -14.61 -25.46 -0.72
CA CYS A 135 -14.79 -24.27 0.11
C CYS A 135 -15.65 -24.61 1.33
N PRO A 136 -15.07 -25.14 2.43
CA PRO A 136 -15.83 -25.55 3.60
C PRO A 136 -16.49 -24.37 4.34
N ARG A 137 -15.99 -23.15 4.14
CA ARG A 137 -16.50 -21.95 4.81
C ARG A 137 -16.28 -20.69 3.98
N TYR A 138 -17.34 -19.93 3.77
CA TYR A 138 -17.31 -18.58 3.21
C TYR A 138 -18.03 -17.64 4.17
N GLN A 139 -17.45 -16.47 4.43
CA GLN A 139 -18.03 -15.45 5.29
C GLN A 139 -18.10 -14.13 4.54
N ALA A 140 -19.22 -13.45 4.63
CA ALA A 140 -19.40 -12.12 4.09
C ALA A 140 -19.92 -11.17 5.16
N VAL A 141 -19.52 -9.91 5.08
CA VAL A 141 -19.98 -8.81 5.93
C VAL A 141 -20.38 -7.66 5.03
N ARG A 142 -21.58 -7.13 5.21
CA ARG A 142 -22.02 -5.89 4.58
C ARG A 142 -21.53 -4.70 5.38
N ILE A 143 -20.87 -3.77 4.72
CA ILE A 143 -20.38 -2.52 5.30
C ILE A 143 -21.10 -1.37 4.58
N GLU A 144 -21.67 -0.45 5.31
CA GLU A 144 -22.42 0.69 4.78
C GLU A 144 -21.65 2.00 5.03
N GLY A 145 -21.95 3.02 4.23
CA GLY A 145 -21.35 4.36 4.37
C GLY A 145 -19.90 4.45 3.90
N VAL A 146 -19.42 3.46 3.14
CA VAL A 146 -18.06 3.47 2.58
C VAL A 146 -17.97 4.54 1.49
N LYS A 147 -16.97 5.41 1.61
CA LYS A 147 -16.59 6.35 0.55
C LYS A 147 -15.31 5.84 -0.09
N VAL A 148 -15.38 5.43 -1.33
CA VAL A 148 -14.20 5.01 -2.10
C VAL A 148 -13.35 6.24 -2.41
N GLY A 149 -12.07 6.16 -2.11
CA GLY A 149 -11.10 7.24 -2.32
C GLY A 149 -9.67 6.76 -2.11
N PRO A 150 -8.68 7.66 -2.20
CA PRO A 150 -7.30 7.31 -1.90
C PRO A 150 -7.15 6.75 -0.48
N SER A 151 -6.27 5.78 -0.33
CA SER A 151 -5.87 5.28 1.00
C SER A 151 -5.05 6.32 1.75
N PRO A 152 -5.06 6.32 3.10
CA PRO A 152 -4.14 7.15 3.86
C PRO A 152 -2.69 6.76 3.55
N TRP A 153 -1.76 7.73 3.64
CA TRP A 153 -0.37 7.54 3.23
C TRP A 153 0.30 6.31 3.86
N TRP A 154 0.10 6.09 5.16
CA TRP A 154 0.69 4.95 5.83
C TRP A 154 0.33 3.60 5.18
N LEU A 155 -0.89 3.46 4.68
CA LEU A 155 -1.36 2.24 4.01
C LEU A 155 -0.76 2.14 2.60
N GLN A 156 -0.75 3.25 1.85
CA GLN A 156 -0.11 3.30 0.54
C GLN A 156 1.37 2.96 0.64
N GLN A 157 2.08 3.55 1.60
CA GLN A 157 3.50 3.29 1.87
C GLN A 157 3.77 1.80 2.15
N ARG A 158 3.02 1.18 3.04
CA ARG A 158 3.17 -0.25 3.36
C ARG A 158 3.00 -1.14 2.14
N LEU A 159 2.01 -0.86 1.30
CA LEU A 159 1.77 -1.60 0.07
C LEU A 159 2.89 -1.37 -0.95
N LEU A 160 3.35 -0.13 -1.12
CA LEU A 160 4.46 0.21 -2.02
C LEU A 160 5.74 -0.53 -1.61
N LEU A 161 6.09 -0.52 -0.32
CA LEU A 161 7.26 -1.22 0.22
C LEU A 161 7.15 -2.75 0.06
N SER A 162 5.93 -3.28 0.06
CA SER A 162 5.65 -4.70 -0.22
C SER A 162 5.53 -5.01 -1.71
N GLY A 163 5.85 -4.06 -2.60
CA GLY A 163 5.83 -4.25 -4.05
C GLY A 163 4.46 -4.10 -4.71
N HIS A 164 3.41 -3.72 -3.97
CA HIS A 164 2.06 -3.53 -4.50
C HIS A 164 1.78 -2.09 -4.88
N ARG A 165 0.92 -1.90 -5.89
CA ARG A 165 0.43 -0.59 -6.29
C ARG A 165 -0.83 -0.25 -5.47
N PRO A 166 -0.87 0.87 -4.73
CA PRO A 166 -2.11 1.36 -4.14
C PRO A 166 -3.15 1.70 -5.22
N ILE A 167 -4.41 1.39 -4.95
CA ILE A 167 -5.52 1.60 -5.89
C ILE A 167 -6.57 2.51 -5.27
N ASN A 168 -7.18 2.08 -4.17
CA ASN A 168 -8.12 2.83 -3.37
C ASN A 168 -8.27 2.18 -1.99
N ASN A 169 -8.85 2.90 -1.05
CA ASN A 169 -8.97 2.47 0.34
C ASN A 169 -9.65 1.11 0.55
N VAL A 170 -10.56 0.71 -0.33
CA VAL A 170 -11.25 -0.59 -0.23
C VAL A 170 -10.33 -1.72 -0.66
N VAL A 171 -9.75 -1.61 -1.86
CA VAL A 171 -8.84 -2.63 -2.41
C VAL A 171 -7.55 -2.73 -1.58
N ASP A 172 -7.03 -1.59 -1.16
CA ASP A 172 -5.78 -1.53 -0.40
C ASP A 172 -5.90 -2.19 0.98
N VAL A 173 -7.05 -2.03 1.64
CA VAL A 173 -7.33 -2.77 2.89
C VAL A 173 -7.36 -4.27 2.66
N THR A 174 -7.94 -4.76 1.56
CA THR A 174 -7.94 -6.20 1.27
C THR A 174 -6.52 -6.73 1.04
N ASN A 175 -5.69 -5.98 0.31
CA ASN A 175 -4.29 -6.32 0.09
C ASN A 175 -3.46 -6.26 1.39
N TYR A 176 -3.70 -5.23 2.21
CA TYR A 176 -3.01 -5.11 3.49
C TYR A 176 -3.30 -6.30 4.42
N VAL A 177 -4.56 -6.71 4.54
CA VAL A 177 -4.95 -7.87 5.35
C VAL A 177 -4.35 -9.17 4.81
N LEU A 178 -4.29 -9.33 3.48
CA LEU A 178 -3.62 -10.45 2.84
C LEU A 178 -2.14 -10.54 3.26
N HIS A 179 -1.42 -9.42 3.21
CA HIS A 179 -0.01 -9.38 3.63
C HIS A 179 0.18 -9.57 5.12
N GLU A 180 -0.66 -8.97 5.94
CA GLU A 180 -0.54 -9.05 7.39
C GLU A 180 -0.89 -10.43 7.93
N LEU A 181 -2.02 -11.00 7.50
CA LEU A 181 -2.61 -12.22 8.08
C LEU A 181 -2.57 -13.46 7.17
N GLY A 182 -2.24 -13.29 5.88
CA GLY A 182 -2.29 -14.37 4.90
C GLY A 182 -3.72 -14.72 4.46
N GLN A 183 -4.72 -13.90 4.80
CA GLN A 183 -6.12 -14.15 4.47
C GLN A 183 -6.55 -13.32 3.27
N PRO A 184 -6.80 -13.93 2.10
CA PRO A 184 -7.34 -13.23 0.95
C PRO A 184 -8.77 -12.76 1.22
N LEU A 185 -9.05 -11.53 0.82
CA LEU A 185 -10.36 -10.89 0.92
C LEU A 185 -10.82 -10.43 -0.45
N HIS A 186 -12.14 -10.41 -0.64
CA HIS A 186 -12.78 -9.81 -1.81
C HIS A 186 -13.78 -8.74 -1.36
N ALA A 187 -13.79 -7.63 -2.08
CA ALA A 187 -14.77 -6.57 -1.88
C ALA A 187 -15.69 -6.49 -3.10
N PHE A 188 -16.98 -6.48 -2.86
CA PHE A 188 -18.02 -6.39 -3.88
C PHE A 188 -18.85 -5.14 -3.64
N ASP A 189 -19.21 -4.46 -4.72
CA ASP A 189 -20.23 -3.42 -4.68
C ASP A 189 -21.61 -4.09 -4.48
N ALA A 190 -22.21 -3.90 -3.30
CA ALA A 190 -23.45 -4.55 -2.93
C ALA A 190 -24.61 -4.21 -3.87
N ASP A 191 -24.61 -3.01 -4.47
CA ASP A 191 -25.65 -2.58 -5.39
C ASP A 191 -25.55 -3.27 -6.77
N LYS A 192 -24.40 -3.87 -7.07
CA LYS A 192 -24.16 -4.62 -8.30
C LYS A 192 -24.34 -6.15 -8.15
N LEU A 193 -24.62 -6.62 -6.93
CA LEU A 193 -24.86 -8.04 -6.70
C LEU A 193 -26.31 -8.41 -7.11
N GLU A 194 -26.44 -9.20 -8.16
CA GLU A 194 -27.71 -9.70 -8.63
C GLU A 194 -28.42 -10.55 -7.54
N GLY A 195 -29.66 -10.18 -7.21
CA GLY A 195 -30.43 -10.85 -6.18
C GLY A 195 -29.82 -10.80 -4.77
N GLN A 196 -28.86 -9.91 -4.53
CA GLN A 196 -28.10 -9.82 -3.26
C GLN A 196 -27.53 -11.19 -2.83
N LYS A 197 -26.97 -11.92 -3.79
CA LYS A 197 -26.52 -13.29 -3.59
C LYS A 197 -25.05 -13.47 -3.99
N ILE A 198 -24.32 -14.25 -3.18
CA ILE A 198 -22.99 -14.78 -3.48
C ILE A 198 -23.07 -16.32 -3.45
N LEU A 199 -22.62 -16.96 -4.54
CA LEU A 199 -22.58 -18.42 -4.70
C LEU A 199 -21.14 -18.89 -4.81
#